data_b64d0a308f3587c351ef1a5a6068b2cb
#
_entry.id   b64d0a308f3587c351ef1a5a6068b2cb
#
_cell.length_a   1.000
_cell.length_b   1.000
_cell.length_c   1.000
_cell.angle_alpha   90.00
_cell.angle_beta   90.00
_cell.angle_gamma   90.00
#
_symmetry.space_group_name_H-M   'P 1'
#
loop_
_entity.id
_entity.type
_entity.pdbx_description
1 polymer ?
#
loop_
_entity_poly.entity_id
_entity_poly.type
_entity_poly.pdbx_seq_one_letter_code
_entity_poly.pdbx_strand_id
1 'polypeptide(L)'
;DIVKGHDEKDMTSLPDEDISYVDNIDNDIKGKKLFYIKEVMDITSDNDELKNIMDNFKEVISKCKSLGFEVEEVTFGKELLEAIYPVYNVISCAEATSNNSNLTGIPFGSRVEASNVYDIMMKTRTEGFSELIKRRFVIGSYVLQKENQEKLFLNASRVRKLIVDRMNELFKKYDGLIMPTSGDIAPLFDKASDKLSDEYLILGNHLVIGNFGGFPSISIPSGFVNNMPVSINITGRAREDYLVLNMANKIEEVLGCKGMVAKDE
;
A
#
# COMPACT_ATOMS: atom_id res chain seq x y z
N ASP A 1 -3.65 20.08 6.01
CA ASP A 1 -3.68 21.45 5.48
C ASP A 1 -2.28 22.07 5.33
N ILE A 2 -1.34 21.86 6.26
CA ILE A 2 0.00 22.51 6.18
C ILE A 2 0.83 21.99 5.00
N VAL A 3 0.73 20.70 4.68
CA VAL A 3 1.56 20.02 3.66
C VAL A 3 0.83 19.77 2.34
N LYS A 4 -0.45 20.09 2.25
CA LYS A 4 -1.19 19.99 0.99
C LYS A 4 -0.92 21.21 0.10
N GLY A 5 -1.16 21.07 -1.17
CA GLY A 5 -1.11 22.18 -2.12
C GLY A 5 -0.29 21.82 -3.36
N HIS A 6 -0.36 22.71 -4.34
CA HIS A 6 0.40 22.59 -5.58
C HIS A 6 1.84 23.07 -5.38
N ASP A 7 2.80 22.31 -5.86
CA ASP A 7 4.21 22.69 -5.94
C ASP A 7 4.60 22.88 -7.42
N GLU A 8 4.90 24.11 -7.82
CA GLU A 8 5.32 24.45 -9.19
C GLU A 8 6.64 23.76 -9.63
N LYS A 9 7.43 23.28 -8.67
CA LYS A 9 8.69 22.56 -8.95
C LYS A 9 8.51 21.07 -9.08
N ASP A 10 7.35 20.54 -8.71
CA ASP A 10 6.99 19.13 -8.87
C ASP A 10 5.96 18.97 -9.99
N MET A 11 6.40 18.46 -11.14
CA MET A 11 5.54 18.22 -12.31
C MET A 11 4.44 17.18 -12.05
N THR A 12 4.53 16.40 -10.98
CA THR A 12 3.52 15.42 -10.58
C THR A 12 2.50 15.98 -9.59
N SER A 13 2.77 17.18 -9.04
CA SER A 13 1.88 17.88 -8.11
C SER A 13 0.59 18.28 -8.82
N LEU A 14 -0.53 17.92 -8.23
CA LEU A 14 -1.86 18.25 -8.76
C LEU A 14 -2.27 19.68 -8.38
N PRO A 15 -3.18 20.30 -9.14
CA PRO A 15 -3.78 21.58 -8.75
C PRO A 15 -4.41 21.46 -7.37
N ASP A 16 -4.25 22.50 -6.55
CA ASP A 16 -4.86 22.54 -5.22
C ASP A 16 -6.39 22.55 -5.32
N GLU A 17 -7.04 21.91 -4.38
CA GLU A 17 -8.47 21.99 -4.15
C GLU A 17 -8.67 22.83 -2.89
N ASP A 18 -9.56 23.83 -2.96
CA ASP A 18 -9.87 24.72 -1.84
C ASP A 18 -10.76 24.00 -0.81
N ILE A 19 -10.21 22.92 -0.23
CA ILE A 19 -10.85 22.10 0.80
C ILE A 19 -9.98 22.13 2.06
N SER A 20 -10.47 22.69 3.16
CA SER A 20 -9.83 22.55 4.46
C SER A 20 -10.08 21.15 5.02
N TYR A 21 -9.03 20.40 5.26
CA TYR A 21 -9.11 19.05 5.86
C TYR A 21 -9.45 19.14 7.35
N VAL A 22 -8.89 20.14 8.03
CA VAL A 22 -9.17 20.37 9.46
C VAL A 22 -10.65 20.70 9.69
N ASP A 23 -11.22 21.59 8.87
CA ASP A 23 -12.64 21.98 9.05
C ASP A 23 -13.61 20.86 8.70
N ASN A 24 -13.18 19.90 7.87
CA ASN A 24 -13.99 18.77 7.43
C ASN A 24 -13.74 17.47 8.22
N ILE A 25 -12.79 17.45 9.17
CA ILE A 25 -12.39 16.22 9.88
C ILE A 25 -13.53 15.62 10.71
N ASP A 26 -14.44 16.44 11.19
CA ASP A 26 -15.57 16.04 12.05
C ASP A 26 -16.93 15.99 11.34
N ASN A 27 -16.94 16.11 10.01
CA ASN A 27 -18.16 16.02 9.24
C ASN A 27 -18.89 14.69 9.49
N ASP A 28 -20.23 14.72 9.36
CA ASP A 28 -21.08 13.54 9.54
C ASP A 28 -20.75 12.46 8.48
N ILE A 29 -20.60 11.23 8.96
CA ILE A 29 -20.27 10.06 8.13
C ILE A 29 -21.47 9.12 7.95
N LYS A 30 -22.65 9.45 8.52
CA LYS A 30 -23.83 8.58 8.41
C LYS A 30 -24.24 8.36 6.97
N GLY A 31 -24.53 7.10 6.66
CA GLY A 31 -24.90 6.68 5.32
C GLY A 31 -23.73 6.59 4.34
N LYS A 32 -22.49 6.88 4.78
CA LYS A 32 -21.31 6.56 3.98
C LYS A 32 -21.17 5.06 3.83
N LYS A 33 -20.77 4.63 2.63
CA LYS A 33 -20.74 3.23 2.24
C LYS A 33 -19.29 2.74 2.20
N LEU A 34 -18.99 1.77 3.06
CA LEU A 34 -17.71 1.06 3.04
C LEU A 34 -17.91 -0.33 2.43
N PHE A 35 -16.88 -0.85 1.83
CA PHE A 35 -16.83 -2.26 1.45
C PHE A 35 -15.53 -2.91 1.92
N TYR A 36 -15.57 -4.23 2.07
CA TYR A 36 -14.39 -5.04 2.26
C TYR A 36 -14.36 -6.19 1.25
N ILE A 37 -13.16 -6.70 0.97
CA ILE A 37 -12.96 -7.72 -0.05
C ILE A 37 -13.18 -9.10 0.56
N LYS A 38 -14.16 -9.82 0.02
CA LYS A 38 -14.55 -11.16 0.46
C LYS A 38 -13.37 -12.12 0.44
N GLU A 39 -12.65 -12.20 -0.67
CA GLU A 39 -11.56 -13.15 -0.89
C GLU A 39 -10.42 -12.98 0.13
N VAL A 40 -10.25 -11.80 0.70
CA VAL A 40 -9.29 -11.57 1.78
C VAL A 40 -9.79 -12.17 3.08
N MET A 41 -11.10 -12.06 3.34
CA MET A 41 -11.73 -12.64 4.54
C MET A 41 -11.86 -14.16 4.48
N ASP A 42 -11.90 -14.72 3.28
CA ASP A 42 -11.99 -16.16 3.05
C ASP A 42 -10.63 -16.89 3.16
N ILE A 43 -9.53 -16.15 3.34
CA ILE A 43 -8.22 -16.76 3.55
C ILE A 43 -8.23 -17.53 4.87
N THR A 44 -8.06 -18.85 4.75
CA THR A 44 -7.98 -19.74 5.88
C THR A 44 -6.53 -20.16 6.11
N SER A 45 -6.10 -20.13 7.35
CA SER A 45 -4.79 -20.60 7.79
C SER A 45 -4.91 -21.29 9.13
N ASP A 46 -4.01 -22.22 9.39
CA ASP A 46 -3.86 -22.80 10.73
C ASP A 46 -3.18 -21.83 11.72
N ASN A 47 -2.85 -20.64 11.26
CA ASN A 47 -2.22 -19.57 12.05
C ASN A 47 -3.27 -18.88 12.94
N ASP A 48 -3.17 -19.07 14.24
CA ASP A 48 -4.07 -18.44 15.21
C ASP A 48 -3.91 -16.90 15.25
N GLU A 49 -2.75 -16.36 14.88
CA GLU A 49 -2.54 -14.90 14.77
C GLU A 49 -3.44 -14.31 13.68
N LEU A 50 -3.50 -14.96 12.51
CA LEU A 50 -4.37 -14.53 11.43
C LEU A 50 -5.85 -14.58 11.84
N LYS A 51 -6.28 -15.67 12.48
CA LYS A 51 -7.67 -15.79 12.99
C LYS A 51 -8.01 -14.63 13.93
N ASN A 52 -7.12 -14.32 14.87
CA ASN A 52 -7.31 -13.23 15.83
C ASN A 52 -7.35 -11.85 15.14
N ILE A 53 -6.53 -11.63 14.11
CA ILE A 53 -6.57 -10.40 13.29
C ILE A 53 -7.90 -10.29 12.55
N MET A 54 -8.38 -11.37 11.95
CA MET A 54 -9.67 -11.39 11.26
C MET A 54 -10.85 -11.18 12.22
N ASP A 55 -10.78 -11.72 13.43
CA ASP A 55 -11.81 -11.48 14.44
C ASP A 55 -11.79 -10.03 14.95
N ASN A 56 -10.61 -9.44 15.18
CA ASN A 56 -10.49 -8.00 15.42
C ASN A 56 -11.12 -7.18 14.29
N PHE A 57 -10.87 -7.54 13.04
CA PHE A 57 -11.47 -6.84 11.90
C PHE A 57 -13.00 -6.95 11.87
N LYS A 58 -13.59 -8.11 12.19
CA LYS A 58 -15.06 -8.28 12.30
C LYS A 58 -15.64 -7.38 13.38
N GLU A 59 -14.94 -7.21 14.51
CA GLU A 59 -15.35 -6.28 15.56
C GLU A 59 -15.33 -4.82 15.06
N VAL A 60 -14.27 -4.44 14.31
CA VAL A 60 -14.20 -3.12 13.68
C VAL A 60 -15.37 -2.89 12.73
N ILE A 61 -15.72 -3.86 11.88
CA ILE A 61 -16.89 -3.76 10.99
C ILE A 61 -18.17 -3.54 11.79
N SER A 62 -18.35 -4.23 12.93
CA SER A 62 -19.50 -4.03 13.82
C SER A 62 -19.54 -2.61 14.38
N LYS A 63 -18.39 -2.08 14.83
CA LYS A 63 -18.28 -0.69 15.31
C LYS A 63 -18.56 0.32 14.20
N CYS A 64 -18.07 0.12 12.98
CA CYS A 64 -18.38 0.97 11.83
C CYS A 64 -19.90 1.03 11.57
N LYS A 65 -20.59 -0.11 11.60
CA LYS A 65 -22.05 -0.16 11.45
C LYS A 65 -22.76 0.59 12.57
N SER A 66 -22.27 0.53 13.81
CA SER A 66 -22.85 1.27 14.94
C SER A 66 -22.66 2.79 14.82
N LEU A 67 -21.62 3.25 14.14
CA LEU A 67 -21.39 4.65 13.79
C LEU A 67 -22.32 5.16 12.67
N GLY A 68 -23.03 4.27 11.99
CA GLY A 68 -23.94 4.61 10.90
C GLY A 68 -23.36 4.43 9.49
N PHE A 69 -22.20 3.78 9.36
CA PHE A 69 -21.73 3.32 8.04
C PHE A 69 -22.58 2.17 7.51
N GLU A 70 -22.84 2.18 6.22
CA GLU A 70 -23.27 0.97 5.50
C GLU A 70 -22.01 0.18 5.10
N VAL A 71 -21.88 -1.07 5.55
CA VAL A 71 -20.68 -1.89 5.27
C VAL A 71 -21.10 -3.16 4.55
N GLU A 72 -20.58 -3.36 3.33
CA GLU A 72 -20.90 -4.49 2.46
C GLU A 72 -19.65 -5.34 2.17
N GLU A 73 -19.87 -6.64 2.02
CA GLU A 73 -18.88 -7.58 1.49
C GLU A 73 -18.95 -7.57 -0.03
N VAL A 74 -17.78 -7.51 -0.70
CA VAL A 74 -17.69 -7.44 -2.15
C VAL A 74 -16.65 -8.42 -2.67
N THR A 75 -17.00 -9.15 -3.73
CA THR A 75 -16.05 -9.95 -4.51
C THR A 75 -15.22 -9.05 -5.41
N PHE A 76 -13.92 -9.10 -5.26
CA PHE A 76 -12.97 -8.37 -6.10
C PHE A 76 -12.54 -9.16 -7.33
N GLY A 77 -12.28 -10.45 -7.13
CA GLY A 77 -11.74 -11.40 -8.08
C GLY A 77 -10.38 -11.93 -7.62
N LYS A 78 -10.33 -13.20 -7.23
CA LYS A 78 -9.13 -13.84 -6.68
C LYS A 78 -7.92 -13.70 -7.60
N GLU A 79 -8.10 -13.89 -8.90
CA GLU A 79 -7.05 -13.80 -9.93
C GLU A 79 -6.42 -12.40 -9.98
N LEU A 80 -7.23 -11.34 -9.81
CA LEU A 80 -6.72 -9.97 -9.77
C LEU A 80 -5.93 -9.71 -8.48
N LEU A 81 -6.37 -10.26 -7.35
CA LEU A 81 -5.68 -10.12 -6.07
C LEU A 81 -4.33 -10.84 -6.07
N GLU A 82 -4.29 -12.07 -6.56
CA GLU A 82 -3.05 -12.84 -6.71
C GLU A 82 -2.05 -12.18 -7.67
N ALA A 83 -2.55 -11.44 -8.65
CA ALA A 83 -1.72 -10.72 -9.60
C ALA A 83 -1.06 -9.45 -9.02
N ILE A 84 -1.54 -8.91 -7.89
CA ILE A 84 -1.04 -7.64 -7.33
C ILE A 84 0.48 -7.68 -7.13
N TYR A 85 0.98 -8.67 -6.38
CA TYR A 85 2.39 -8.74 -6.05
C TYR A 85 3.30 -8.93 -7.28
N PRO A 86 3.08 -9.91 -8.17
CA PRO A 86 3.92 -10.06 -9.37
C PRO A 86 3.86 -8.84 -10.29
N VAL A 87 2.70 -8.22 -10.47
CA VAL A 87 2.54 -6.98 -11.26
C VAL A 87 3.33 -5.83 -10.63
N TYR A 88 3.19 -5.62 -9.32
CA TYR A 88 3.95 -4.62 -8.59
C TYR A 88 5.46 -4.86 -8.74
N ASN A 89 5.90 -6.09 -8.55
CA ASN A 89 7.32 -6.42 -8.60
C ASN A 89 7.93 -6.16 -9.98
N VAL A 90 7.23 -6.55 -11.05
CA VAL A 90 7.69 -6.30 -12.43
C VAL A 90 7.78 -4.80 -12.71
N ILE A 91 6.73 -4.04 -12.43
CA ILE A 91 6.70 -2.60 -12.72
C ILE A 91 7.70 -1.85 -11.86
N SER A 92 7.69 -2.07 -10.54
CA SER A 92 8.56 -1.34 -9.61
C SER A 92 10.04 -1.62 -9.83
N CYS A 93 10.42 -2.85 -10.17
CA CYS A 93 11.81 -3.18 -10.50
C CYS A 93 12.26 -2.52 -11.80
N ALA A 94 11.40 -2.49 -12.82
CA ALA A 94 11.70 -1.82 -14.09
C ALA A 94 11.88 -0.30 -13.90
N GLU A 95 10.95 0.33 -13.19
CA GLU A 95 11.01 1.77 -12.88
C GLU A 95 12.21 2.11 -11.99
N ALA A 96 12.48 1.31 -10.93
CA ALA A 96 13.63 1.51 -10.08
C ALA A 96 14.95 1.41 -10.85
N THR A 97 15.06 0.47 -11.78
CA THR A 97 16.25 0.30 -12.62
C THR A 97 16.46 1.53 -13.52
N SER A 98 15.41 2.01 -14.16
CA SER A 98 15.45 3.19 -15.02
C SER A 98 15.77 4.46 -14.23
N ASN A 99 15.01 4.71 -13.16
CA ASN A 99 15.11 5.94 -12.37
C ASN A 99 16.45 6.07 -11.63
N ASN A 100 17.01 4.96 -11.14
CA ASN A 100 18.28 4.97 -10.43
C ASN A 100 19.50 4.77 -11.36
N SER A 101 19.32 4.76 -12.67
CA SER A 101 20.43 4.61 -13.63
C SER A 101 21.42 5.79 -13.59
N ASN A 102 20.95 6.97 -13.19
CA ASN A 102 21.75 8.20 -13.07
C ASN A 102 22.55 8.33 -11.77
N LEU A 103 22.28 7.46 -10.77
CA LEU A 103 23.01 7.44 -9.49
C LEU A 103 24.36 6.71 -9.66
N THR A 104 25.31 7.37 -10.31
CA THR A 104 26.60 6.82 -10.71
C THR A 104 27.79 7.40 -9.92
N GLY A 105 27.54 8.41 -9.06
CA GLY A 105 28.60 9.15 -8.38
C GLY A 105 29.32 10.18 -9.26
N ILE A 106 28.88 10.39 -10.51
CA ILE A 106 29.46 11.39 -11.40
C ILE A 106 28.73 12.72 -11.32
N PRO A 107 27.39 12.80 -11.57
CA PRO A 107 26.68 14.08 -11.54
C PRO A 107 26.36 14.58 -10.13
N PHE A 108 26.08 13.68 -9.19
CA PHE A 108 25.71 14.00 -7.81
C PHE A 108 25.71 12.74 -6.93
N GLY A 109 25.53 12.93 -5.61
CA GLY A 109 25.46 11.87 -4.61
C GLY A 109 26.82 11.41 -4.12
N SER A 110 26.84 10.29 -3.40
CA SER A 110 28.05 9.66 -2.91
C SER A 110 28.93 9.20 -4.08
N ARG A 111 30.25 9.30 -3.91
CA ARG A 111 31.22 8.90 -4.93
C ARG A 111 32.32 8.07 -4.29
N VAL A 112 32.66 6.94 -4.89
CA VAL A 112 33.82 6.12 -4.57
C VAL A 112 34.92 6.42 -5.57
N GLU A 113 36.06 6.92 -5.13
CA GLU A 113 37.18 7.27 -6.01
C GLU A 113 37.84 6.01 -6.60
N ALA A 114 38.18 6.10 -7.86
CA ALA A 114 38.87 5.05 -8.61
C ALA A 114 39.72 5.62 -9.76
N SER A 115 40.46 4.78 -10.46
CA SER A 115 41.44 5.18 -11.47
C SER A 115 40.81 5.73 -12.76
N ASN A 116 39.57 5.40 -13.05
CA ASN A 116 38.85 5.83 -14.26
C ASN A 116 37.33 5.93 -14.00
N VAL A 117 36.62 6.59 -14.91
CA VAL A 117 35.18 6.84 -14.80
C VAL A 117 34.36 5.58 -14.67
N TYR A 118 34.69 4.52 -15.42
CA TYR A 118 33.98 3.26 -15.36
C TYR A 118 34.07 2.63 -13.97
N ASP A 119 35.27 2.58 -13.40
CA ASP A 119 35.49 2.03 -12.06
C ASP A 119 34.83 2.89 -10.96
N ILE A 120 34.81 4.22 -11.10
CA ILE A 120 34.08 5.11 -10.20
C ILE A 120 32.61 4.73 -10.20
N MET A 121 31.98 4.66 -11.37
CA MET A 121 30.56 4.30 -11.50
C MET A 121 30.26 2.92 -10.93
N MET A 122 31.07 1.92 -11.29
CA MET A 122 30.90 0.55 -10.85
C MET A 122 31.02 0.42 -9.33
N LYS A 123 32.08 0.96 -8.73
CA LYS A 123 32.32 0.89 -7.28
C LYS A 123 31.27 1.68 -6.51
N THR A 124 30.95 2.89 -6.94
CA THR A 124 29.92 3.73 -6.30
C THR A 124 28.58 2.99 -6.23
N ARG A 125 28.16 2.35 -7.32
CA ARG A 125 26.91 1.58 -7.33
C ARG A 125 26.99 0.30 -6.54
N THR A 126 28.13 -0.39 -6.56
CA THR A 126 28.33 -1.65 -5.82
C THR A 126 28.30 -1.42 -4.30
N GLU A 127 28.93 -0.36 -3.82
CA GLU A 127 29.00 -0.04 -2.40
C GLU A 127 27.79 0.73 -1.91
N GLY A 128 27.21 1.61 -2.76
CA GLY A 128 26.11 2.50 -2.40
C GLY A 128 24.73 1.85 -2.34
N PHE A 129 24.50 0.74 -3.03
CA PHE A 129 23.21 0.05 -3.03
C PHE A 129 23.24 -1.25 -2.22
N SER A 130 22.20 -1.45 -1.39
CA SER A 130 22.00 -2.70 -0.66
C SER A 130 21.78 -3.89 -1.60
N GLU A 131 22.01 -5.11 -1.11
CA GLU A 131 21.75 -6.35 -1.87
C GLU A 131 20.31 -6.44 -2.38
N LEU A 132 19.35 -6.03 -1.57
CA LEU A 132 17.94 -6.04 -1.97
C LEU A 132 17.68 -5.13 -3.18
N ILE A 133 18.25 -3.94 -3.20
CA ILE A 133 18.11 -2.99 -4.32
C ILE A 133 18.84 -3.50 -5.55
N LYS A 134 20.04 -4.07 -5.40
CA LYS A 134 20.77 -4.70 -6.52
C LYS A 134 19.98 -5.85 -7.16
N ARG A 135 19.29 -6.69 -6.36
CA ARG A 135 18.38 -7.72 -6.88
C ARG A 135 17.24 -7.11 -7.71
N ARG A 136 16.65 -6.01 -7.27
CA ARG A 136 15.62 -5.31 -8.04
C ARG A 136 16.14 -4.79 -9.37
N PHE A 137 17.38 -4.29 -9.42
CA PHE A 137 18.02 -3.86 -10.67
C PHE A 137 18.27 -5.02 -11.64
N VAL A 138 18.61 -6.20 -11.14
CA VAL A 138 18.76 -7.40 -11.99
C VAL A 138 17.41 -7.77 -12.62
N ILE A 139 16.35 -7.85 -11.81
CA ILE A 139 15.00 -8.14 -12.30
C ILE A 139 14.55 -7.06 -13.30
N GLY A 140 14.68 -5.77 -12.94
CA GLY A 140 14.27 -4.66 -13.80
C GLY A 140 15.06 -4.61 -15.12
N SER A 141 16.35 -4.89 -15.08
CA SER A 141 17.18 -4.99 -16.31
C SER A 141 16.69 -6.10 -17.23
N TYR A 142 16.31 -7.26 -16.69
CA TYR A 142 15.71 -8.35 -17.47
C TYR A 142 14.35 -7.96 -18.06
N VAL A 143 13.49 -7.33 -17.27
CA VAL A 143 12.17 -6.85 -17.71
C VAL A 143 12.27 -5.82 -18.83
N LEU A 144 13.28 -4.93 -18.76
CA LEU A 144 13.49 -3.84 -19.73
C LEU A 144 14.18 -4.28 -21.03
N GLN A 145 14.67 -5.51 -21.13
CA GLN A 145 15.19 -6.03 -22.40
C GLN A 145 14.10 -6.01 -23.49
N LYS A 146 14.48 -5.63 -24.69
CA LYS A 146 13.55 -5.44 -25.82
C LYS A 146 12.63 -6.64 -26.05
N GLU A 147 13.15 -7.84 -25.95
CA GLU A 147 12.42 -9.11 -26.12
C GLU A 147 11.44 -9.42 -24.97
N ASN A 148 11.63 -8.81 -23.80
CA ASN A 148 10.84 -9.05 -22.61
C ASN A 148 9.81 -7.96 -22.32
N GLN A 149 10.00 -6.75 -22.86
CA GLN A 149 9.14 -5.59 -22.54
C GLN A 149 7.65 -5.87 -22.78
N GLU A 150 7.30 -6.42 -23.95
CA GLU A 150 5.89 -6.72 -24.28
C GLU A 150 5.32 -7.77 -23.33
N LYS A 151 6.06 -8.84 -23.08
CA LYS A 151 5.60 -9.98 -22.31
C LYS A 151 5.52 -9.70 -20.81
N LEU A 152 6.39 -8.85 -20.28
CA LEU A 152 6.47 -8.58 -18.84
C LEU A 152 5.93 -7.19 -18.51
N PHE A 153 6.61 -6.11 -18.92
CA PHE A 153 6.29 -4.76 -18.48
C PHE A 153 4.92 -4.29 -18.98
N LEU A 154 4.66 -4.43 -20.29
CA LEU A 154 3.39 -3.99 -20.86
C LEU A 154 2.22 -4.87 -20.41
N ASN A 155 2.40 -6.18 -20.27
CA ASN A 155 1.35 -7.02 -19.72
C ASN A 155 1.08 -6.73 -18.24
N ALA A 156 2.11 -6.53 -17.42
CA ALA A 156 1.93 -6.09 -16.04
C ALA A 156 1.17 -4.76 -15.96
N SER A 157 1.49 -3.81 -16.84
CA SER A 157 0.78 -2.52 -16.92
C SER A 157 -0.69 -2.69 -17.31
N ARG A 158 -1.01 -3.63 -18.22
CA ARG A 158 -2.40 -3.96 -18.58
C ARG A 158 -3.16 -4.57 -17.40
N VAL A 159 -2.54 -5.50 -16.68
CA VAL A 159 -3.16 -6.11 -15.48
C VAL A 159 -3.34 -5.08 -14.37
N ARG A 160 -2.33 -4.20 -14.13
CA ARG A 160 -2.51 -3.06 -13.22
C ARG A 160 -3.75 -2.24 -13.58
N LYS A 161 -3.93 -1.95 -14.88
CA LYS A 161 -5.12 -1.22 -15.33
C LYS A 161 -6.42 -1.95 -14.99
N LEU A 162 -6.50 -3.26 -15.18
CA LEU A 162 -7.69 -4.04 -14.82
C LEU A 162 -8.00 -3.95 -13.32
N ILE A 163 -6.98 -4.01 -12.46
CA ILE A 163 -7.12 -3.84 -11.00
C ILE A 163 -7.67 -2.44 -10.67
N VAL A 164 -7.09 -1.41 -11.29
CA VAL A 164 -7.53 -0.01 -11.08
C VAL A 164 -8.96 0.20 -11.59
N ASP A 165 -9.29 -0.33 -12.77
CA ASP A 165 -10.64 -0.23 -13.34
C ASP A 165 -11.67 -0.91 -12.41
N ARG A 166 -11.32 -2.09 -11.84
CA ARG A 166 -12.17 -2.76 -10.86
C ARG A 166 -12.41 -1.93 -9.62
N MET A 167 -11.38 -1.29 -9.07
CA MET A 167 -11.52 -0.37 -7.95
C MET A 167 -12.41 0.82 -8.28
N ASN A 168 -12.19 1.43 -9.44
CA ASN A 168 -13.00 2.57 -9.88
C ASN A 168 -14.48 2.21 -10.07
N GLU A 169 -14.79 0.99 -10.53
CA GLU A 169 -16.17 0.50 -10.57
C GLU A 169 -16.80 0.38 -9.17
N LEU A 170 -16.03 -0.13 -8.20
CA LEU A 170 -16.49 -0.21 -6.81
C LEU A 170 -16.68 1.18 -6.21
N PHE A 171 -15.78 2.11 -6.45
CA PHE A 171 -15.88 3.49 -5.99
C PHE A 171 -17.03 4.30 -6.61
N LYS A 172 -17.69 3.82 -7.66
CA LYS A 172 -18.96 4.43 -8.10
C LYS A 172 -20.11 4.19 -7.10
N LYS A 173 -20.00 3.12 -6.30
CA LYS A 173 -21.04 2.69 -5.36
C LYS A 173 -20.67 2.95 -3.89
N TYR A 174 -19.38 2.88 -3.58
CA TYR A 174 -18.84 2.95 -2.22
C TYR A 174 -17.95 4.17 -2.03
N ASP A 175 -17.89 4.67 -0.80
CA ASP A 175 -17.04 5.80 -0.40
C ASP A 175 -15.63 5.35 0.03
N GLY A 176 -15.46 4.11 0.48
CA GLY A 176 -14.17 3.60 0.91
C GLY A 176 -14.09 2.07 0.96
N LEU A 177 -12.87 1.56 0.76
CA LEU A 177 -12.47 0.19 1.06
C LEU A 177 -11.91 0.17 2.48
N ILE A 178 -12.33 -0.79 3.30
CA ILE A 178 -11.79 -1.03 4.64
C ILE A 178 -11.26 -2.47 4.71
N MET A 179 -10.02 -2.65 5.19
CA MET A 179 -9.36 -3.95 5.24
C MET A 179 -8.44 -4.06 6.46
N PRO A 180 -8.07 -5.27 6.93
CA PRO A 180 -6.91 -5.42 7.80
C PRO A 180 -5.66 -4.86 7.09
N THR A 181 -4.77 -4.20 7.81
CA THR A 181 -3.53 -3.68 7.21
C THR A 181 -2.59 -4.81 6.81
N SER A 182 -2.53 -5.87 7.61
CA SER A 182 -1.71 -7.06 7.39
C SER A 182 -2.41 -8.29 7.95
N GLY A 183 -2.04 -9.47 7.46
CA GLY A 183 -2.42 -10.76 8.04
C GLY A 183 -1.50 -11.23 9.15
N ASP A 184 -0.44 -10.49 9.45
CA ASP A 184 0.57 -10.83 10.45
C ASP A 184 0.75 -9.71 11.48
N ILE A 185 1.20 -10.08 12.68
CA ILE A 185 1.82 -9.16 13.65
C ILE A 185 3.27 -8.88 13.25
N ALA A 186 3.94 -7.98 13.97
CA ALA A 186 5.37 -7.72 13.73
C ALA A 186 6.18 -9.02 13.80
N PRO A 187 6.95 -9.37 12.73
CA PRO A 187 7.65 -10.64 12.68
C PRO A 187 8.86 -10.66 13.63
N LEU A 188 9.19 -11.84 14.12
CA LEU A 188 10.48 -12.06 14.79
C LEU A 188 11.62 -11.96 13.75
N PHE A 189 12.80 -11.53 14.19
CA PHE A 189 13.96 -11.30 13.31
C PHE A 189 14.37 -12.54 12.49
N ASP A 190 14.20 -13.73 13.03
CA ASP A 190 14.65 -14.99 12.42
C ASP A 190 13.52 -15.78 11.72
N LYS A 191 12.32 -15.22 11.62
CA LYS A 191 11.18 -15.90 11.00
C LYS A 191 11.22 -15.76 9.48
N ALA A 192 11.39 -16.87 8.76
CA ALA A 192 11.22 -16.93 7.31
C ALA A 192 9.72 -16.93 6.94
N SER A 193 9.35 -16.20 5.89
CA SER A 193 7.98 -16.21 5.35
C SER A 193 7.89 -17.06 4.07
N ASP A 194 6.79 -17.80 3.90
CA ASP A 194 6.43 -18.40 2.62
C ASP A 194 5.85 -17.34 1.68
N LYS A 195 6.64 -16.96 0.69
CA LYS A 195 6.28 -15.90 -0.27
C LYS A 195 5.38 -16.34 -1.42
N LEU A 196 4.87 -17.55 -1.39
CA LEU A 196 3.99 -18.12 -2.42
C LEU A 196 2.60 -18.48 -1.88
N SER A 197 2.37 -18.37 -0.56
CA SER A 197 1.06 -18.59 0.03
C SER A 197 0.06 -17.49 -0.35
N ASP A 198 -1.24 -17.82 -0.34
CA ASP A 198 -2.32 -16.84 -0.53
C ASP A 198 -2.26 -15.74 0.54
N GLU A 199 -1.84 -16.07 1.77
CA GLU A 199 -1.59 -15.09 2.83
C GLU A 199 -0.59 -14.03 2.38
N TYR A 200 0.55 -14.44 1.82
CA TYR A 200 1.56 -13.51 1.36
C TYR A 200 1.13 -12.77 0.09
N LEU A 201 0.60 -13.49 -0.91
CA LEU A 201 0.26 -12.90 -2.22
C LEU A 201 -0.91 -11.91 -2.13
N ILE A 202 -1.90 -12.20 -1.29
CA ILE A 202 -3.09 -11.36 -1.15
C ILE A 202 -2.97 -10.47 0.09
N LEU A 203 -2.94 -11.06 1.29
CA LEU A 203 -3.00 -10.33 2.57
C LEU A 203 -1.76 -9.47 2.83
N GLY A 204 -0.59 -9.89 2.38
CA GLY A 204 0.64 -9.11 2.49
C GLY A 204 0.77 -7.99 1.45
N ASN A 205 -0.10 -7.95 0.42
CA ASN A 205 0.10 -7.06 -0.72
C ASN A 205 -1.17 -6.33 -1.20
N HIS A 206 -2.35 -6.60 -0.65
CA HIS A 206 -3.60 -5.96 -1.11
C HIS A 206 -3.57 -4.43 -1.04
N LEU A 207 -2.82 -3.85 -0.10
CA LEU A 207 -2.67 -2.39 0.02
C LEU A 207 -1.95 -1.74 -1.18
N VAL A 208 -1.22 -2.52 -1.98
CA VAL A 208 -0.60 -2.03 -3.23
C VAL A 208 -1.65 -1.52 -4.24
N ILE A 209 -2.90 -1.91 -4.09
CA ILE A 209 -4.02 -1.33 -4.88
C ILE A 209 -4.02 0.20 -4.80
N GLY A 210 -3.76 0.76 -3.61
CA GLY A 210 -3.63 2.21 -3.43
C GLY A 210 -2.53 2.81 -4.31
N ASN A 211 -1.35 2.18 -4.35
CA ASN A 211 -0.23 2.60 -5.19
C ASN A 211 -0.56 2.51 -6.69
N PHE A 212 -1.29 1.47 -7.12
CA PHE A 212 -1.64 1.29 -8.54
C PHE A 212 -2.55 2.37 -9.07
N GLY A 213 -3.53 2.81 -8.29
CA GLY A 213 -4.56 3.75 -8.70
C GLY A 213 -4.36 5.18 -8.22
N GLY A 214 -3.33 5.45 -7.39
CA GLY A 214 -3.17 6.76 -6.74
C GLY A 214 -4.32 7.04 -5.76
N PHE A 215 -4.80 6.01 -5.08
CA PHE A 215 -5.87 6.13 -4.10
C PHE A 215 -5.29 6.51 -2.74
N PRO A 216 -5.81 7.55 -2.07
CA PRO A 216 -5.40 7.89 -0.72
C PRO A 216 -5.77 6.75 0.23
N SER A 217 -4.86 6.44 1.15
CA SER A 217 -5.12 5.45 2.18
C SER A 217 -4.46 5.79 3.51
N ILE A 218 -5.09 5.34 4.58
CA ILE A 218 -4.62 5.53 5.95
C ILE A 218 -4.74 4.22 6.73
N SER A 219 -3.73 3.92 7.53
CA SER A 219 -3.81 2.84 8.52
C SER A 219 -3.98 3.44 9.91
N ILE A 220 -4.95 2.89 10.67
CA ILE A 220 -5.24 3.30 12.05
C ILE A 220 -5.19 2.08 12.97
N PRO A 221 -4.69 2.21 14.21
CA PRO A 221 -4.67 1.12 15.19
C PRO A 221 -6.08 0.61 15.48
N SER A 222 -6.26 -0.71 15.50
CA SER A 222 -7.56 -1.34 15.77
C SER A 222 -7.59 -2.22 17.02
N GLY A 223 -6.44 -2.49 17.61
CA GLY A 223 -6.32 -3.32 18.82
C GLY A 223 -4.98 -4.02 18.92
N PHE A 224 -4.98 -5.14 19.65
CA PHE A 224 -3.76 -5.93 19.90
C PHE A 224 -4.05 -7.42 19.68
N VAL A 225 -3.08 -8.12 19.08
CA VAL A 225 -3.03 -9.58 18.99
C VAL A 225 -1.69 -10.02 19.57
N ASN A 226 -1.69 -10.94 20.53
CA ASN A 226 -0.50 -11.39 21.25
C ASN A 226 0.33 -10.22 21.83
N ASN A 227 -0.33 -9.19 22.36
CA ASN A 227 0.25 -7.93 22.84
C ASN A 227 0.97 -7.09 21.76
N MET A 228 0.87 -7.45 20.49
CA MET A 228 1.38 -6.67 19.38
C MET A 228 0.26 -5.85 18.73
N PRO A 229 0.50 -4.58 18.37
CA PRO A 229 -0.51 -3.75 17.76
C PRO A 229 -0.91 -4.29 16.39
N VAL A 230 -2.21 -4.25 16.10
CA VAL A 230 -2.78 -4.52 14.79
C VAL A 230 -3.58 -3.32 14.30
N SER A 231 -3.79 -3.22 13.01
CA SER A 231 -4.41 -2.05 12.41
C SER A 231 -5.32 -2.41 11.24
N ILE A 232 -6.22 -1.49 10.93
CA ILE A 232 -7.01 -1.50 9.70
C ILE A 232 -6.52 -0.42 8.75
N ASN A 233 -6.75 -0.63 7.47
CA ASN A 233 -6.49 0.35 6.42
C ASN A 233 -7.83 0.80 5.79
N ILE A 234 -7.95 2.09 5.54
CA ILE A 234 -9.06 2.70 4.83
C ILE A 234 -8.50 3.34 3.57
N THR A 235 -9.02 2.94 2.40
CA THR A 235 -8.62 3.47 1.10
C THR A 235 -9.82 4.15 0.44
N GLY A 236 -9.67 5.39 -0.02
CA GLY A 236 -10.71 6.18 -0.67
C GLY A 236 -10.47 6.37 -2.17
N ARG A 237 -11.36 7.11 -2.82
CA ARG A 237 -11.21 7.53 -4.23
C ARG A 237 -10.02 8.48 -4.36
N ALA A 238 -9.42 8.48 -5.54
CA ALA A 238 -8.35 9.42 -5.84
C ALA A 238 -8.80 10.86 -5.58
N ARG A 239 -7.96 11.64 -4.90
CA ARG A 239 -8.18 13.04 -4.50
C ARG A 239 -9.26 13.26 -3.42
N GLU A 240 -9.79 12.23 -2.81
CA GLU A 240 -10.72 12.36 -1.67
C GLU A 240 -10.01 12.12 -0.32
N ASP A 241 -8.79 12.65 -0.18
CA ASP A 241 -7.97 12.51 1.04
C ASP A 241 -8.70 13.02 2.29
N TYR A 242 -9.43 14.14 2.15
CA TYR A 242 -10.23 14.70 3.24
C TYR A 242 -11.29 13.71 3.75
N LEU A 243 -11.93 12.96 2.85
CA LEU A 243 -12.94 11.97 3.21
C LEU A 243 -12.33 10.77 3.92
N VAL A 244 -11.17 10.31 3.45
CA VAL A 244 -10.41 9.22 4.09
C VAL A 244 -10.01 9.62 5.51
N LEU A 245 -9.49 10.82 5.71
CA LEU A 245 -9.13 11.36 7.03
C LEU A 245 -10.38 11.49 7.95
N ASN A 246 -11.49 11.99 7.43
CA ASN A 246 -12.74 12.13 8.18
C ASN A 246 -13.28 10.76 8.63
N MET A 247 -13.37 9.78 7.72
CA MET A 247 -13.80 8.43 8.07
C MET A 247 -12.86 7.79 9.10
N ALA A 248 -11.55 7.93 8.92
CA ALA A 248 -10.55 7.39 9.84
C ALA A 248 -10.67 8.01 11.24
N ASN A 249 -10.81 9.33 11.34
CA ASN A 249 -11.00 10.02 12.63
C ASN A 249 -12.22 9.49 13.39
N LYS A 250 -13.35 9.34 12.70
CA LYS A 250 -14.59 8.82 13.33
C LYS A 250 -14.48 7.36 13.75
N ILE A 251 -13.81 6.54 12.98
CA ILE A 251 -13.59 5.13 13.31
C ILE A 251 -12.61 5.01 14.48
N GLU A 252 -11.51 5.77 14.46
CA GLU A 252 -10.50 5.77 15.53
C GLU A 252 -11.10 6.11 16.90
N GLU A 253 -12.08 7.03 16.96
CA GLU A 253 -12.76 7.42 18.21
C GLU A 253 -13.40 6.23 18.94
N VAL A 254 -13.90 5.22 18.22
CA VAL A 254 -14.59 4.05 18.81
C VAL A 254 -13.69 2.82 18.96
N LEU A 255 -12.48 2.84 18.39
CA LEU A 255 -11.56 1.72 18.49
C LEU A 255 -10.84 1.65 19.83
N GLY A 256 -10.72 2.78 20.54
CA GLY A 256 -10.12 2.85 21.88
C GLY A 256 -8.59 2.87 21.88
N CYS A 257 -7.96 3.03 20.72
CA CYS A 257 -6.49 3.09 20.57
C CYS A 257 -5.97 4.51 20.32
N LYS A 258 -6.86 5.52 20.28
CA LYS A 258 -6.48 6.91 19.98
C LYS A 258 -5.46 7.44 20.99
N GLY A 259 -4.36 7.97 20.48
CA GLY A 259 -3.30 8.55 21.32
C GLY A 259 -2.40 7.54 22.04
N MET A 260 -2.56 6.24 21.81
CA MET A 260 -1.64 5.25 22.33
C MET A 260 -0.30 5.34 21.60
N VAL A 261 0.80 5.40 22.37
CA VAL A 261 2.18 5.39 21.89
C VAL A 261 2.96 4.31 22.61
N ALA A 262 3.99 3.76 21.95
CA ALA A 262 4.92 2.86 22.59
C ALA A 262 5.54 3.57 23.80
N LYS A 263 5.71 2.85 24.90
CA LYS A 263 6.42 3.34 26.08
C LYS A 263 7.84 2.79 26.03
N ASP A 264 8.81 3.66 26.30
CA ASP A 264 10.18 3.21 26.60
C ASP A 264 10.14 2.42 27.90
N GLU A 265 10.67 1.19 27.87
CA GLU A 265 10.89 0.38 29.06
C GLU A 265 12.19 0.78 29.76
#